data_86c40dd7b7ee9a26917d8b60e3c9ef4a
#
_entry.id   86c40dd7b7ee9a26917d8b60e3c9ef4a
#
_cell.length_a   1.000
_cell.length_b   1.000
_cell.length_c   1.000
_cell.angle_alpha   90.00
_cell.angle_beta   90.00
_cell.angle_gamma   90.00
#
_symmetry.space_group_name_H-M   'P 1'
#
loop_
_entity.id
_entity.type
_entity.pdbx_description
1 polymer ?
#
loop_
_entity_poly.entity_id
_entity_poly.type
_entity_poly.pdbx_seq_one_letter_code
_entity_poly.pdbx_strand_id
1 'polypeptide(L)'
;RLTNHYAIDTESSWSKKGSKIMFTSGRSGSPQLYEINLRQSNAKPKRITFDGNYNAKGSYLPNNEGIVFVHRADVSFQIALKYFDENFIRPLTESQMDESPSISPNGNVIVYSIREEGMGLLSGVTLSGAKFKLPASEGAVREPSWSGFLR
;
A
#
# COMPACT_ATOMS: atom_id res chain seq x y z
N ARG A 1 -1.89 -11.90 20.15
CA ARG A 1 -2.79 -10.85 19.61
C ARG A 1 -2.12 -9.49 19.77
N LEU A 2 -2.00 -8.73 18.66
CA LEU A 2 -1.34 -7.42 18.65
C LEU A 2 -2.34 -6.25 18.80
N THR A 3 -3.57 -6.42 18.34
CA THR A 3 -4.62 -5.40 18.43
C THR A 3 -5.84 -5.94 19.14
N ASN A 4 -6.53 -5.08 19.89
CA ASN A 4 -7.81 -5.38 20.53
C ASN A 4 -8.76 -4.21 20.30
N HIS A 5 -9.42 -4.20 19.14
CA HIS A 5 -10.39 -3.18 18.74
C HIS A 5 -11.56 -3.84 18.03
N TYR A 6 -12.77 -3.24 18.10
CA TYR A 6 -13.97 -3.78 17.46
C TYR A 6 -13.98 -3.58 15.95
N ALA A 7 -13.27 -2.57 15.43
CA ALA A 7 -13.12 -2.34 14.00
C ALA A 7 -12.23 -3.42 13.36
N ILE A 8 -12.44 -3.62 12.06
CA ILE A 8 -11.67 -4.56 11.27
C ILE A 8 -10.23 -4.05 11.14
N ASP A 9 -9.26 -4.91 11.45
CA ASP A 9 -7.84 -4.76 11.16
C ASP A 9 -7.46 -5.81 10.10
N THR A 10 -6.90 -5.39 8.97
CA THR A 10 -6.61 -6.26 7.81
C THR A 10 -5.37 -5.81 7.04
N GLU A 11 -4.96 -6.59 6.04
CA GLU A 11 -3.92 -6.23 5.05
C GLU A 11 -2.61 -5.81 5.71
N SER A 12 -2.11 -6.65 6.61
CA SER A 12 -0.88 -6.36 7.34
C SER A 12 0.37 -6.56 6.49
N SER A 13 1.36 -5.68 6.68
CA SER A 13 2.68 -5.77 6.07
C SER A 13 3.80 -5.51 7.08
N TRP A 14 4.94 -6.17 6.88
CA TRP A 14 6.12 -6.00 7.72
C TRP A 14 7.03 -4.88 7.21
N SER A 15 7.61 -4.11 8.14
CA SER A 15 8.76 -3.28 7.80
C SER A 15 9.96 -4.16 7.42
N LYS A 16 10.85 -3.68 6.56
CA LYS A 16 12.03 -4.42 6.09
C LYS A 16 12.90 -4.95 7.24
N LYS A 17 12.99 -4.21 8.34
CA LYS A 17 13.76 -4.60 9.54
C LYS A 17 12.97 -5.51 10.49
N GLY A 18 11.75 -5.91 10.18
CA GLY A 18 10.91 -6.79 10.99
C GLY A 18 10.52 -6.23 12.37
N SER A 19 10.68 -4.93 12.59
CA SER A 19 10.41 -4.30 13.88
C SER A 19 9.06 -3.60 13.98
N LYS A 20 8.37 -3.45 12.86
CA LYS A 20 7.07 -2.80 12.78
C LYS A 20 6.12 -3.58 11.88
N ILE A 21 4.85 -3.51 12.20
CA ILE A 21 3.75 -4.00 11.36
C ILE A 21 2.86 -2.82 11.02
N MET A 22 2.56 -2.66 9.74
CA MET A 22 1.52 -1.76 9.23
C MET A 22 0.28 -2.57 8.89
N PHE A 23 -0.89 -1.98 9.04
CA PHE A 23 -2.17 -2.61 8.71
C PHE A 23 -3.23 -1.55 8.40
N THR A 24 -4.25 -1.95 7.66
CA THR A 24 -5.45 -1.15 7.41
C THR A 24 -6.42 -1.32 8.57
N SER A 25 -6.98 -0.22 9.09
CA SER A 25 -7.97 -0.25 10.16
C SER A 25 -9.08 0.78 9.98
N GLY A 26 -10.30 0.37 10.26
CA GLY A 26 -11.49 1.23 10.29
C GLY A 26 -11.70 1.99 11.62
N ARG A 27 -10.77 1.92 12.58
CA ARG A 27 -10.93 2.46 13.94
C ARG A 27 -11.13 3.97 14.04
N SER A 28 -10.80 4.72 13.01
CA SER A 28 -11.01 6.18 12.91
C SER A 28 -12.27 6.56 12.13
N GLY A 29 -13.18 5.62 11.86
CA GLY A 29 -14.43 5.84 11.12
C GLY A 29 -14.34 5.52 9.63
N SER A 30 -13.14 5.53 9.05
CA SER A 30 -12.86 5.11 7.68
C SER A 30 -11.54 4.33 7.61
N PRO A 31 -11.30 3.52 6.56
CA PRO A 31 -10.05 2.77 6.42
C PRO A 31 -8.84 3.71 6.36
N GLN A 32 -7.90 3.51 7.26
CA GLN A 32 -6.64 4.25 7.36
C GLN A 32 -5.50 3.29 7.71
N LEU A 33 -4.27 3.70 7.41
CA LEU A 33 -3.09 2.93 7.75
C LEU A 33 -2.62 3.23 9.17
N TYR A 34 -2.34 2.17 9.90
CA TYR A 34 -1.82 2.17 11.27
C TYR A 34 -0.54 1.35 11.36
N GLU A 35 0.34 1.72 12.26
CA GLU A 35 1.61 1.04 12.53
C GLU A 35 1.71 0.64 14.00
N ILE A 36 2.27 -0.54 14.28
CA ILE A 36 2.69 -0.97 15.60
C ILE A 36 4.20 -1.20 15.60
N ASN A 37 4.91 -0.61 16.57
CA ASN A 37 6.33 -0.87 16.79
C ASN A 37 6.51 -2.02 17.80
N LEU A 38 6.95 -3.16 17.34
CA LEU A 38 7.08 -4.39 18.14
C LEU A 38 8.26 -4.35 19.15
N ARG A 39 9.16 -3.35 19.03
CA ARG A 39 10.26 -3.17 20.01
C ARG A 39 9.81 -2.48 21.29
N GLN A 40 8.63 -1.91 21.28
CA GLN A 40 8.06 -1.25 22.46
C GLN A 40 7.13 -2.22 23.20
N SER A 41 7.37 -2.41 24.50
CA SER A 41 6.41 -3.14 25.34
C SER A 41 5.09 -2.36 25.41
N ASN A 42 3.97 -3.06 25.27
CA ASN A 42 2.62 -2.45 25.23
C ASN A 42 2.42 -1.41 24.11
N ALA A 43 3.08 -1.61 22.96
CA ALA A 43 2.93 -0.74 21.80
C ALA A 43 1.45 -0.62 21.39
N LYS A 44 1.02 0.61 21.18
CA LYS A 44 -0.32 0.91 20.66
C LYS A 44 -0.25 1.25 19.17
N PRO A 45 -1.28 0.92 18.39
CA PRO A 45 -1.38 1.34 17.00
C PRO A 45 -1.30 2.86 16.87
N LYS A 46 -0.41 3.34 16.01
CA LYS A 46 -0.26 4.75 15.64
C LYS A 46 -0.79 4.94 14.22
N ARG A 47 -1.69 5.90 14.02
CA ARG A 47 -2.18 6.27 12.69
C ARG A 47 -1.07 6.90 11.86
N ILE A 48 -0.96 6.50 10.58
CA ILE A 48 0.07 6.93 9.63
C ILE A 48 -0.51 7.86 8.54
N THR A 49 -1.76 7.62 8.12
CA THR A 49 -2.42 8.41 7.06
C THR A 49 -3.56 9.24 7.63
N PHE A 50 -3.67 10.50 7.18
CA PHE A 50 -4.64 11.47 7.67
C PHE A 50 -5.48 12.10 6.56
N ASP A 51 -4.91 12.23 5.36
CA ASP A 51 -5.56 12.82 4.20
C ASP A 51 -6.35 11.75 3.43
N GLY A 52 -7.46 12.18 2.83
CA GLY A 52 -8.39 11.30 2.11
C GLY A 52 -9.29 10.48 3.03
N ASN A 53 -10.32 9.90 2.43
CA ASN A 53 -11.34 9.13 3.14
C ASN A 53 -11.12 7.61 3.10
N TYR A 54 -10.05 7.15 2.42
CA TYR A 54 -9.68 5.75 2.32
C TYR A 54 -8.18 5.61 2.04
N ASN A 55 -7.48 4.91 2.92
CA ASN A 55 -6.08 4.55 2.76
C ASN A 55 -5.90 3.10 3.23
N ALA A 56 -5.47 2.21 2.33
CA ALA A 56 -5.44 0.77 2.57
C ALA A 56 -4.29 0.06 1.85
N LYS A 57 -4.06 -1.21 2.17
CA LYS A 57 -3.08 -2.08 1.51
C LYS A 57 -1.67 -1.47 1.49
N GLY A 58 -1.22 -0.95 2.65
CA GLY A 58 0.09 -0.31 2.76
C GLY A 58 1.25 -1.30 2.75
N SER A 59 2.31 -0.96 2.01
CA SER A 59 3.60 -1.66 2.00
C SER A 59 4.74 -0.68 2.26
N TYR A 60 5.72 -1.08 3.08
CA TYR A 60 6.91 -0.26 3.31
C TYR A 60 7.80 -0.22 2.07
N LEU A 61 8.41 0.93 1.81
CA LEU A 61 9.57 1.02 0.91
C LEU A 61 10.73 0.17 1.46
N PRO A 62 11.58 -0.41 0.60
CA PRO A 62 12.70 -1.25 1.04
C PRO A 62 13.70 -0.55 1.97
N ASN A 63 13.85 0.77 1.86
CA ASN A 63 14.67 1.61 2.74
C ASN A 63 13.99 1.99 4.08
N ASN A 64 12.69 1.67 4.25
CA ASN A 64 11.82 2.07 5.35
C ASN A 64 11.63 3.60 5.51
N GLU A 65 11.86 4.40 4.48
CA GLU A 65 11.67 5.87 4.51
C GLU A 65 10.24 6.29 4.17
N GLY A 66 9.42 5.36 3.70
CA GLY A 66 8.04 5.65 3.31
C GLY A 66 7.22 4.39 3.06
N ILE A 67 6.06 4.61 2.48
CA ILE A 67 5.06 3.58 2.17
C ILE A 67 4.43 3.82 0.82
N VAL A 68 4.03 2.73 0.15
CA VAL A 68 3.11 2.74 -0.99
C VAL A 68 1.79 2.10 -0.56
N PHE A 69 0.67 2.60 -1.05
CA PHE A 69 -0.66 2.15 -0.62
C PHE A 69 -1.74 2.55 -1.62
N VAL A 70 -2.94 2.02 -1.43
CA VAL A 70 -4.14 2.47 -2.14
C VAL A 70 -4.71 3.68 -1.43
N HIS A 71 -4.84 4.79 -2.15
CA HIS A 71 -5.38 6.06 -1.68
C HIS A 71 -6.66 6.42 -2.44
N ARG A 72 -7.63 6.98 -1.72
CA ARG A 72 -8.82 7.57 -2.32
C ARG A 72 -9.10 8.92 -1.67
N ALA A 73 -8.98 9.99 -2.45
CA ALA A 73 -9.39 11.33 -2.04
C ALA A 73 -10.88 11.55 -2.32
N ASP A 74 -11.29 11.44 -3.57
CA ASP A 74 -12.67 11.63 -4.02
C ASP A 74 -13.32 10.29 -4.41
N VAL A 75 -13.41 10.01 -5.70
CA VAL A 75 -14.07 8.80 -6.24
C VAL A 75 -13.11 7.76 -6.79
N SER A 76 -11.86 8.14 -7.06
CA SER A 76 -10.86 7.27 -7.69
C SER A 76 -9.94 6.62 -6.67
N PHE A 77 -9.71 5.33 -6.83
CA PHE A 77 -8.68 4.59 -6.10
C PHE A 77 -7.37 4.65 -6.88
N GLN A 78 -6.33 5.14 -6.25
CA GLN A 78 -5.03 5.43 -6.86
C GLN A 78 -3.91 4.76 -6.05
N ILE A 79 -2.82 4.39 -6.71
CA ILE A 79 -1.60 4.04 -6.00
C ILE A 79 -0.92 5.33 -5.58
N ALA A 80 -0.57 5.42 -4.31
CA ALA A 80 0.06 6.60 -3.74
C ALA A 80 1.32 6.25 -2.96
N LEU A 81 2.19 7.24 -2.85
CA LEU A 81 3.43 7.24 -2.10
C LEU A 81 3.34 8.27 -0.97
N LYS A 82 3.84 7.91 0.21
CA LYS A 82 4.07 8.84 1.31
C LYS A 82 5.43 8.56 1.93
N TYR A 83 6.30 9.57 1.98
CA TYR A 83 7.50 9.54 2.81
C TYR A 83 7.17 9.92 4.24
N PHE A 84 7.90 9.37 5.21
CA PHE A 84 7.60 9.61 6.63
C PHE A 84 8.05 11.00 7.13
N ASP A 85 8.97 11.64 6.43
CA ASP A 85 9.43 13.01 6.65
C ASP A 85 8.59 14.07 5.92
N GLU A 86 7.67 13.65 5.04
CA GLU A 86 6.74 14.54 4.33
C GLU A 86 5.34 14.51 4.96
N ASN A 87 4.63 15.64 4.94
CA ASN A 87 3.27 15.77 5.47
C ASN A 87 2.17 15.58 4.43
N PHE A 88 2.52 15.22 3.19
CA PHE A 88 1.56 15.04 2.10
C PHE A 88 1.62 13.65 1.49
N ILE A 89 0.53 13.26 0.83
CA ILE A 89 0.41 12.04 0.04
C ILE A 89 0.62 12.41 -1.42
N ARG A 90 1.43 11.63 -2.13
CA ARG A 90 1.71 11.81 -3.56
C ARG A 90 1.03 10.70 -4.37
N PRO A 91 -0.08 10.98 -5.07
CA PRO A 91 -0.64 10.03 -6.02
C PRO A 91 0.35 9.75 -7.15
N LEU A 92 0.54 8.48 -7.49
CA LEU A 92 1.40 8.03 -8.58
C LEU A 92 0.60 7.62 -9.81
N THR A 93 -0.69 7.33 -9.63
CA THR A 93 -1.59 6.91 -10.70
C THR A 93 -2.85 7.77 -10.72
N GLU A 94 -3.56 7.77 -11.85
CA GLU A 94 -4.77 8.59 -12.08
C GLU A 94 -5.97 7.76 -12.54
N SER A 95 -5.83 6.43 -12.55
CA SER A 95 -6.92 5.53 -12.95
C SER A 95 -8.01 5.44 -11.88
N GLN A 96 -9.17 4.91 -12.24
CA GLN A 96 -10.32 4.89 -11.34
C GLN A 96 -10.32 3.75 -10.33
N MET A 97 -9.60 2.66 -10.63
CA MET A 97 -9.67 1.40 -9.87
C MET A 97 -8.31 0.72 -9.78
N ASP A 98 -7.32 1.40 -9.18
CA ASP A 98 -6.00 0.82 -8.92
C ASP A 98 -6.00 0.12 -7.56
N GLU A 99 -5.52 -1.11 -7.52
CA GLU A 99 -5.56 -1.95 -6.33
C GLU A 99 -4.25 -2.71 -6.10
N SER A 100 -4.02 -3.10 -4.86
CA SER A 100 -3.02 -4.09 -4.45
C SER A 100 -1.59 -3.78 -4.91
N PRO A 101 -1.01 -2.63 -4.51
CA PRO A 101 0.37 -2.29 -4.87
C PRO A 101 1.38 -3.21 -4.20
N SER A 102 2.38 -3.64 -4.96
CA SER A 102 3.55 -4.35 -4.48
C SER A 102 4.82 -3.69 -4.99
N ILE A 103 5.71 -3.29 -4.09
CA ILE A 103 6.97 -2.60 -4.42
C ILE A 103 8.07 -3.61 -4.71
N SER A 104 8.86 -3.36 -5.75
CA SER A 104 10.03 -4.19 -6.09
C SER A 104 11.10 -4.16 -4.99
N PRO A 105 11.92 -5.21 -4.85
CA PRO A 105 12.96 -5.29 -3.81
C PRO A 105 13.99 -4.17 -3.87
N ASN A 106 14.22 -3.59 -5.06
CA ASN A 106 15.11 -2.43 -5.24
C ASN A 106 14.41 -1.07 -5.00
N GLY A 107 13.07 -1.07 -4.76
CA GLY A 107 12.30 0.13 -4.48
C GLY A 107 11.96 1.02 -5.68
N ASN A 108 12.24 0.60 -6.92
CA ASN A 108 12.10 1.48 -8.07
C ASN A 108 10.76 1.35 -8.80
N VAL A 109 10.11 0.18 -8.69
CA VAL A 109 8.90 -0.15 -9.44
C VAL A 109 7.83 -0.67 -8.50
N ILE A 110 6.62 -0.20 -8.67
CA ILE A 110 5.42 -0.72 -8.04
C ILE A 110 4.61 -1.43 -9.11
N VAL A 111 4.28 -2.70 -8.90
CA VAL A 111 3.27 -3.40 -9.70
C VAL A 111 1.94 -3.36 -8.96
N TYR A 112 0.87 -3.25 -9.70
CA TYR A 112 -0.48 -3.15 -9.15
C TYR A 112 -1.50 -3.70 -10.15
N SER A 113 -2.69 -4.05 -9.69
CA SER A 113 -3.79 -4.43 -10.56
C SER A 113 -4.65 -3.21 -10.89
N ILE A 114 -5.05 -3.09 -12.14
CA ILE A 114 -6.06 -2.14 -12.61
C ILE A 114 -7.30 -2.90 -13.06
N ARG A 115 -8.46 -2.25 -13.04
CA ARG A 115 -9.68 -2.81 -13.61
C ARG A 115 -10.06 -2.01 -14.86
N GLU A 116 -9.95 -2.65 -16.02
CA GLU A 116 -10.42 -2.12 -17.31
C GLU A 116 -11.52 -3.06 -17.85
N GLU A 117 -12.67 -2.52 -18.24
CA GLU A 117 -13.80 -3.27 -18.82
C GLU A 117 -14.21 -4.53 -18.04
N GLY A 118 -14.12 -4.48 -16.72
CA GLY A 118 -14.44 -5.59 -15.82
C GLY A 118 -13.34 -6.63 -15.63
N MET A 119 -12.24 -6.55 -16.37
CA MET A 119 -11.07 -7.43 -16.23
C MET A 119 -9.97 -6.81 -15.38
N GLY A 120 -9.32 -7.64 -14.56
CA GLY A 120 -8.12 -7.25 -13.84
C GLY A 120 -6.90 -7.37 -14.74
N LEU A 121 -6.15 -6.30 -14.91
CA LEU A 121 -4.89 -6.25 -15.67
C LEU A 121 -3.73 -5.88 -14.75
N LEU A 122 -2.52 -6.32 -15.12
CA LEU A 122 -1.31 -5.97 -14.39
C LEU A 122 -0.67 -4.71 -15.00
N SER A 123 -0.35 -3.77 -14.13
CA SER A 123 0.31 -2.52 -14.51
C SER A 123 1.50 -2.23 -13.60
N GLY A 124 2.38 -1.36 -14.04
CA GLY A 124 3.50 -0.91 -13.26
C GLY A 124 3.64 0.61 -13.28
N VAL A 125 4.17 1.15 -12.19
CA VAL A 125 4.53 2.58 -12.07
C VAL A 125 5.86 2.70 -11.33
N THR A 126 6.71 3.61 -11.79
CA THR A 126 7.94 3.97 -11.06
C THR A 126 7.63 4.97 -9.95
N LEU A 127 8.54 5.16 -8.99
CA LEU A 127 8.38 6.21 -7.97
C LEU A 127 8.38 7.63 -8.56
N SER A 128 8.89 7.80 -9.79
CA SER A 128 8.82 9.07 -10.55
C SER A 128 7.51 9.25 -11.32
N GLY A 129 6.60 8.27 -11.30
CA GLY A 129 5.30 8.34 -11.96
C GLY A 129 5.25 7.81 -13.41
N ALA A 130 6.35 7.25 -13.94
CA ALA A 130 6.34 6.63 -15.26
C ALA A 130 5.54 5.32 -15.22
N LYS A 131 4.49 5.21 -16.05
CA LYS A 131 3.54 4.09 -16.08
C LYS A 131 3.82 3.17 -17.27
N PHE A 132 3.57 1.88 -17.08
CA PHE A 132 3.65 0.88 -18.15
C PHE A 132 2.69 -0.27 -17.89
N LYS A 133 2.17 -0.88 -18.96
CA LYS A 133 1.35 -2.10 -18.86
C LYS A 133 2.25 -3.32 -18.93
N LEU A 134 1.93 -4.32 -18.13
CA LEU A 134 2.58 -5.63 -18.20
C LEU A 134 1.70 -6.56 -19.04
N PRO A 135 2.30 -7.42 -19.89
CA PRO A 135 1.53 -8.37 -20.67
C PRO A 135 0.78 -9.29 -19.69
N ALA A 136 -0.54 -9.38 -19.86
CA ALA A 136 -1.36 -10.35 -19.18
C ALA A 136 -1.54 -11.58 -20.07
N SER A 137 -1.39 -12.75 -19.49
CA SER A 137 -1.92 -13.98 -20.05
C SER A 137 -3.46 -13.99 -19.90
N GLU A 138 -4.13 -15.01 -20.37
CA GLU A 138 -5.56 -15.16 -20.26
C GLU A 138 -6.05 -15.08 -18.80
N GLY A 139 -7.19 -14.41 -18.57
CA GLY A 139 -7.85 -14.29 -17.28
C GLY A 139 -7.63 -12.96 -16.56
N ALA A 140 -8.25 -12.80 -15.38
CA ALA A 140 -8.13 -11.61 -14.54
C ALA A 140 -6.95 -11.72 -13.58
N VAL A 141 -6.08 -10.73 -13.57
CA VAL A 141 -4.93 -10.62 -12.64
C VAL A 141 -5.32 -9.78 -11.44
N ARG A 142 -4.99 -10.27 -10.22
CA ARG A 142 -5.21 -9.55 -8.95
C ARG A 142 -4.06 -9.81 -7.99
N GLU A 143 -3.88 -8.89 -7.05
CA GLU A 143 -2.96 -9.01 -5.90
C GLU A 143 -1.54 -9.43 -6.29
N PRO A 144 -0.86 -8.69 -7.18
CA PRO A 144 0.51 -8.99 -7.55
C PRO A 144 1.46 -8.91 -6.35
N SER A 145 2.48 -9.74 -6.35
CA SER A 145 3.51 -9.73 -5.33
C SER A 145 4.90 -9.91 -5.94
N TRP A 146 5.85 -9.09 -5.53
CA TRP A 146 7.26 -9.27 -5.84
C TRP A 146 7.89 -10.34 -4.96
N SER A 147 8.70 -11.20 -5.56
CA SER A 147 9.63 -12.04 -4.81
C SER A 147 10.84 -11.22 -4.37
N GLY A 148 11.60 -11.73 -3.39
CA GLY A 148 12.95 -11.23 -3.13
C GLY A 148 13.89 -11.49 -4.32
N PHE A 149 15.10 -10.93 -4.27
CA PHE A 149 16.13 -11.28 -5.25
C PHE A 149 16.40 -12.79 -5.19
N LEU A 150 16.38 -13.43 -6.34
CA LEU A 150 16.87 -14.80 -6.48
C LEU A 150 18.39 -14.76 -6.25
N ARG A 151 18.88 -15.61 -5.35
CA ARG A 151 20.32 -15.82 -5.12
C ARG A 151 20.84 -16.90 -6.03
#